data_cf04b3b3b4f0c8a0ab78bb4f4564185d
#
_entry.id   cf04b3b3b4f0c8a0ab78bb4f4564185d
#
_cell.length_a   1.000
_cell.length_b   1.000
_cell.length_c   1.000
_cell.angle_alpha   90.00
_cell.angle_beta   90.00
_cell.angle_gamma   90.00
#
_symmetry.space_group_name_H-M   'P 1'
#
loop_
_entity.id
_entity.type
_entity.pdbx_description
1 polymer ?
#
loop_
_entity_poly.entity_id
_entity_poly.type
_entity_poly.pdbx_seq_one_letter_code
_entity_poly.pdbx_strand_id
1 'polypeptide(L)'
;MSPFKISWKNILSKPLNASLNILLIAFGTAILTVLLLASTQIEDKLAKNSKDIDLVVGAKGSPLQLILSSIYYIDFPTGNIPMKEAKKLMKSPFVKRAVPLALGDNYNGVRIVGTDSNYISLYGLTTQSGKFWDADLEATIGANVAKEQNLKVGDTFFGGHGLTEMKDEHKDHAYKVVGILAPQQNVTDNLILTAIGSVWKMHGDEGETDEHHDHEHGTEADHAHDEDREFTSLLIQYRSSMAVAMFPMMVNQTTNMQAASPAQESTRLFSLIGVGVDTLQWFAVLIMFIAAISVFVNLYNSLKERSYDLAIMRTLGASKGKLFSLIILEGLIL
;
A
#
# COMPACT_ATOMS: atom_id res chain seq x y z
N MET A 1 48.47 31.21 4.56
CA MET A 1 47.31 30.69 3.78
C MET A 1 46.46 29.82 4.69
N SER A 2 45.14 29.91 4.58
CA SER A 2 44.23 29.07 5.38
C SER A 2 44.32 27.61 4.93
N PRO A 3 44.40 26.64 5.86
CA PRO A 3 44.43 25.22 5.54
C PRO A 3 43.26 24.79 4.58
N PHE A 4 42.10 25.39 4.77
CA PHE A 4 40.92 25.18 3.94
C PHE A 4 41.15 25.58 2.46
N LYS A 5 41.78 26.73 2.19
CA LYS A 5 42.10 27.14 0.79
C LYS A 5 43.05 26.17 0.10
N ILE A 6 44.00 25.61 0.86
CA ILE A 6 44.96 24.64 0.31
C ILE A 6 44.26 23.34 -0.03
N SER A 7 43.46 22.80 0.89
CA SER A 7 42.67 21.55 0.67
C SER A 7 41.72 21.72 -0.50
N TRP A 8 40.96 22.81 -0.59
CA TRP A 8 40.04 23.10 -1.69
C TRP A 8 40.74 23.13 -3.05
N LYS A 9 41.86 23.85 -3.15
CA LYS A 9 42.62 23.91 -4.40
C LYS A 9 43.20 22.54 -4.80
N ASN A 10 43.51 21.70 -3.82
CA ASN A 10 44.01 20.37 -4.05
C ASN A 10 42.94 19.43 -4.63
N ILE A 11 41.74 19.47 -4.07
CA ILE A 11 40.60 18.70 -4.60
C ILE A 11 40.29 19.09 -6.06
N LEU A 12 40.33 20.40 -6.33
CA LEU A 12 40.16 20.94 -7.70
C LEU A 12 41.27 20.55 -8.68
N SER A 13 42.46 20.18 -8.18
CA SER A 13 43.58 19.74 -9.04
C SER A 13 43.41 18.33 -9.59
N LYS A 14 42.56 17.48 -8.94
CA LYS A 14 42.25 16.10 -9.36
C LYS A 14 40.72 15.90 -9.44
N PRO A 15 40.02 16.61 -10.34
CA PRO A 15 38.57 16.68 -10.32
C PRO A 15 37.90 15.33 -10.58
N LEU A 16 38.51 14.46 -11.41
CA LEU A 16 37.97 13.14 -11.71
C LEU A 16 37.93 12.21 -10.49
N ASN A 17 39.01 12.17 -9.71
CA ASN A 17 39.07 11.34 -8.50
C ASN A 17 38.12 11.86 -7.41
N ALA A 18 38.06 13.19 -7.23
CA ALA A 18 37.17 13.81 -6.28
C ALA A 18 35.69 13.59 -6.65
N SER A 19 35.33 13.78 -7.92
CA SER A 19 33.95 13.54 -8.38
C SER A 19 33.55 12.08 -8.25
N LEU A 20 34.44 11.12 -8.56
CA LEU A 20 34.15 9.70 -8.42
C LEU A 20 33.90 9.31 -6.96
N ASN A 21 34.72 9.80 -6.01
CA ASN A 21 34.53 9.54 -4.58
C ASN A 21 33.23 10.14 -4.05
N ILE A 22 32.93 11.38 -4.41
CA ILE A 22 31.67 12.04 -4.02
C ILE A 22 30.49 11.27 -4.59
N LEU A 23 30.57 10.84 -5.84
CA LEU A 23 29.52 10.07 -6.51
C LEU A 23 29.28 8.72 -5.83
N LEU A 24 30.34 7.98 -5.49
CA LEU A 24 30.23 6.69 -4.80
C LEU A 24 29.58 6.83 -3.40
N ILE A 25 30.02 7.83 -2.62
CA ILE A 25 29.44 8.10 -1.29
C ILE A 25 27.96 8.52 -1.44
N ALA A 26 27.69 9.45 -2.37
CA ALA A 26 26.34 9.93 -2.62
C ALA A 26 25.38 8.79 -3.05
N PHE A 27 25.83 7.91 -3.94
CA PHE A 27 25.03 6.73 -4.33
C PHE A 27 24.81 5.77 -3.17
N GLY A 28 25.82 5.42 -2.41
CA GLY A 28 25.69 4.53 -1.26
C GLY A 28 24.73 5.08 -0.21
N THR A 29 24.86 6.35 0.14
CA THR A 29 23.98 7.00 1.12
C THR A 29 22.56 7.18 0.56
N ALA A 30 22.40 7.53 -0.72
CA ALA A 30 21.10 7.69 -1.35
C ALA A 30 20.33 6.35 -1.38
N ILE A 31 20.98 5.26 -1.80
CA ILE A 31 20.35 3.92 -1.83
C ILE A 31 19.91 3.53 -0.42
N LEU A 32 20.79 3.67 0.57
CA LEU A 32 20.46 3.31 1.96
C LEU A 32 19.29 4.15 2.48
N THR A 33 19.30 5.45 2.26
CA THR A 33 18.24 6.36 2.70
C THR A 33 16.90 6.03 2.04
N VAL A 34 16.89 5.80 0.72
CA VAL A 34 15.68 5.44 -0.02
C VAL A 34 15.10 4.11 0.46
N LEU A 35 15.96 3.09 0.69
CA LEU A 35 15.52 1.79 1.18
C LEU A 35 14.91 1.88 2.58
N LEU A 36 15.54 2.61 3.49
CA LEU A 36 15.03 2.80 4.85
C LEU A 36 13.69 3.55 4.84
N LEU A 37 13.59 4.63 4.06
CA LEU A 37 12.35 5.41 3.94
C LEU A 37 11.24 4.58 3.28
N ALA A 38 11.54 3.84 2.23
CA ALA A 38 10.56 2.98 1.55
C ALA A 38 10.04 1.88 2.49
N SER A 39 10.94 1.22 3.23
CA SER A 39 10.57 0.16 4.18
C SER A 39 9.63 0.70 5.27
N THR A 40 9.97 1.81 5.92
CA THR A 40 9.14 2.40 6.97
C THR A 40 7.79 2.91 6.42
N GLN A 41 7.77 3.53 5.24
CA GLN A 41 6.52 4.03 4.64
C GLN A 41 5.57 2.90 4.22
N ILE A 42 6.11 1.77 3.71
CA ILE A 42 5.30 0.61 3.37
C ILE A 42 4.70 0.01 4.65
N GLU A 43 5.51 -0.16 5.70
CA GLU A 43 5.06 -0.67 6.99
C GLU A 43 3.92 0.19 7.58
N ASP A 44 4.11 1.49 7.65
CA ASP A 44 3.12 2.44 8.16
C ASP A 44 1.81 2.40 7.35
N LYS A 45 1.89 2.33 6.01
CA LYS A 45 0.70 2.23 5.16
C LYS A 45 -0.04 0.91 5.35
N LEU A 46 0.68 -0.21 5.42
CA LEU A 46 0.06 -1.52 5.65
C LEU A 46 -0.63 -1.56 7.02
N ALA A 47 0.02 -1.08 8.06
CA ALA A 47 -0.55 -0.99 9.40
C ALA A 47 -1.79 -0.08 9.45
N LYS A 48 -1.73 1.07 8.76
CA LYS A 48 -2.85 2.03 8.72
C LYS A 48 -4.07 1.47 7.99
N ASN A 49 -3.87 0.75 6.89
CA ASN A 49 -4.97 0.17 6.11
C ASN A 49 -5.64 -1.01 6.81
N SER A 50 -4.91 -1.78 7.61
CA SER A 50 -5.44 -2.92 8.36
C SER A 50 -5.87 -2.58 9.80
N LYS A 51 -5.83 -1.30 10.18
CA LYS A 51 -6.21 -0.85 11.52
C LYS A 51 -7.65 -1.27 11.84
N ASP A 52 -7.83 -1.80 13.06
CA ASP A 52 -9.13 -2.26 13.57
C ASP A 52 -9.77 -3.44 12.79
N ILE A 53 -9.00 -4.09 11.91
CA ILE A 53 -9.38 -5.33 11.22
C ILE A 53 -8.57 -6.48 11.79
N ASP A 54 -9.22 -7.34 12.57
CA ASP A 54 -8.56 -8.46 13.23
C ASP A 54 -8.50 -9.71 12.34
N LEU A 55 -9.52 -9.88 11.47
CA LEU A 55 -9.67 -11.05 10.60
C LEU A 55 -10.37 -10.66 9.30
N VAL A 56 -9.97 -11.28 8.21
CA VAL A 56 -10.72 -11.31 6.95
C VAL A 56 -11.21 -12.72 6.70
N VAL A 57 -12.48 -12.85 6.34
CA VAL A 57 -13.09 -14.13 5.93
C VAL A 57 -13.56 -14.01 4.49
N GLY A 58 -13.22 -14.98 3.66
CA GLY A 58 -13.60 -15.03 2.24
C GLY A 58 -13.64 -16.47 1.71
N ALA A 59 -13.71 -16.64 0.40
CA ALA A 59 -13.64 -17.95 -0.23
C ALA A 59 -12.29 -18.64 0.04
N LYS A 60 -12.27 -19.97 0.04
CA LYS A 60 -11.04 -20.75 0.24
C LYS A 60 -10.02 -20.44 -0.85
N GLY A 61 -8.77 -20.22 -0.41
CA GLY A 61 -7.68 -19.90 -1.29
C GLY A 61 -6.43 -19.49 -0.51
N SER A 62 -5.63 -18.61 -1.07
CA SER A 62 -4.45 -18.06 -0.41
C SER A 62 -4.85 -17.01 0.64
N PRO A 63 -4.46 -17.19 1.93
CA PRO A 63 -4.70 -16.16 2.96
C PRO A 63 -4.12 -14.80 2.59
N LEU A 64 -2.92 -14.78 2.00
CA LEU A 64 -2.28 -13.54 1.56
C LEU A 64 -3.08 -12.86 0.45
N GLN A 65 -3.55 -13.60 -0.56
CA GLN A 65 -4.38 -13.07 -1.64
C GLN A 65 -5.69 -12.48 -1.10
N LEU A 66 -6.31 -13.15 -0.12
CA LEU A 66 -7.51 -12.67 0.54
C LEU A 66 -7.28 -11.31 1.23
N ILE A 67 -6.15 -11.14 1.92
CA ILE A 67 -5.76 -9.85 2.53
C ILE A 67 -5.47 -8.79 1.47
N LEU A 68 -4.71 -9.13 0.42
CA LEU A 68 -4.36 -8.20 -0.66
C LEU A 68 -5.59 -7.70 -1.41
N SER A 69 -6.58 -8.56 -1.66
CA SER A 69 -7.81 -8.18 -2.36
C SER A 69 -8.80 -7.41 -1.47
N SER A 70 -8.94 -7.79 -0.19
CA SER A 70 -10.02 -7.27 0.68
C SER A 70 -9.64 -6.05 1.51
N ILE A 71 -8.35 -5.84 1.80
CA ILE A 71 -7.86 -4.68 2.58
C ILE A 71 -7.10 -3.70 1.71
N TYR A 72 -6.21 -4.21 0.84
CA TYR A 72 -5.35 -3.35 0.01
C TYR A 72 -5.90 -3.12 -1.38
N TYR A 73 -6.88 -3.91 -1.84
CA TYR A 73 -7.56 -3.82 -3.15
C TYR A 73 -6.62 -3.88 -4.36
N ILE A 74 -5.48 -4.56 -4.23
CA ILE A 74 -4.43 -4.66 -5.27
C ILE A 74 -4.41 -6.00 -6.00
N ASP A 75 -5.22 -6.98 -5.56
CA ASP A 75 -5.31 -8.31 -6.18
C ASP A 75 -6.76 -8.69 -6.46
N PHE A 76 -6.95 -9.79 -7.20
CA PHE A 76 -8.27 -10.37 -7.43
C PHE A 76 -8.72 -11.14 -6.19
N PRO A 77 -10.04 -11.13 -5.90
CA PRO A 77 -10.59 -11.97 -4.84
C PRO A 77 -10.36 -13.45 -5.11
N THR A 78 -10.31 -14.26 -4.04
CA THR A 78 -10.20 -15.73 -4.11
C THR A 78 -11.50 -16.40 -4.56
N GLY A 79 -12.59 -15.65 -4.68
CA GLY A 79 -13.95 -16.06 -4.98
C GLY A 79 -14.94 -15.38 -4.05
N ASN A 80 -16.19 -15.84 -4.10
CA ASN A 80 -17.27 -15.30 -3.29
C ASN A 80 -17.72 -16.31 -2.22
N ILE A 81 -18.40 -15.81 -1.19
CA ILE A 81 -18.97 -16.58 -0.09
C ILE A 81 -20.49 -16.37 -0.03
N PRO A 82 -21.31 -17.44 0.17
CA PRO A 82 -22.75 -17.31 0.26
C PRO A 82 -23.16 -16.36 1.40
N MET A 83 -24.03 -15.41 1.07
CA MET A 83 -24.52 -14.42 2.05
C MET A 83 -25.14 -15.07 3.29
N LYS A 84 -25.85 -16.18 3.13
CA LYS A 84 -26.50 -16.94 4.21
C LYS A 84 -25.49 -17.45 5.26
N GLU A 85 -24.33 -17.97 4.80
CA GLU A 85 -23.26 -18.44 5.66
C GLU A 85 -22.50 -17.29 6.31
N ALA A 86 -22.19 -16.26 5.53
CA ALA A 86 -21.56 -15.05 6.00
C ALA A 86 -22.38 -14.36 7.11
N LYS A 87 -23.69 -14.21 6.93
CA LYS A 87 -24.60 -13.65 7.95
C LYS A 87 -24.62 -14.44 9.26
N LYS A 88 -24.40 -15.77 9.22
CA LYS A 88 -24.24 -16.58 10.44
C LYS A 88 -22.96 -16.23 11.19
N LEU A 89 -21.84 -16.06 10.47
CA LEU A 89 -20.58 -15.66 11.08
C LEU A 89 -20.66 -14.25 11.67
N MET A 90 -21.31 -13.30 10.97
CA MET A 90 -21.51 -11.93 11.46
C MET A 90 -22.25 -11.88 12.81
N LYS A 91 -23.15 -12.83 13.06
CA LYS A 91 -23.92 -12.96 14.30
C LYS A 91 -23.17 -13.72 15.41
N SER A 92 -21.96 -14.21 15.15
CA SER A 92 -21.17 -14.96 16.14
C SER A 92 -20.85 -14.12 17.38
N PRO A 93 -20.86 -14.71 18.59
CA PRO A 93 -20.49 -14.01 19.82
C PRO A 93 -19.03 -13.53 19.85
N PHE A 94 -18.17 -14.08 18.99
CA PHE A 94 -16.78 -13.64 18.85
C PHE A 94 -16.64 -12.33 18.07
N VAL A 95 -17.66 -11.95 17.31
CA VAL A 95 -17.63 -10.78 16.42
C VAL A 95 -18.18 -9.55 17.16
N LYS A 96 -17.40 -8.48 17.15
CA LYS A 96 -17.82 -7.16 17.62
C LYS A 96 -18.44 -6.36 16.47
N ARG A 97 -17.78 -6.38 15.30
CA ARG A 97 -18.22 -5.74 14.07
C ARG A 97 -17.84 -6.63 12.90
N ALA A 98 -18.71 -6.73 11.94
CA ALA A 98 -18.43 -7.33 10.64
C ALA A 98 -18.84 -6.36 9.54
N VAL A 99 -17.99 -6.24 8.53
CA VAL A 99 -18.22 -5.36 7.38
C VAL A 99 -18.18 -6.23 6.13
N PRO A 100 -19.30 -6.42 5.46
CA PRO A 100 -19.34 -7.17 4.21
C PRO A 100 -18.79 -6.35 3.07
N LEU A 101 -18.06 -7.02 2.16
CA LEU A 101 -17.53 -6.45 0.93
C LEU A 101 -18.06 -7.24 -0.28
N ALA A 102 -18.49 -6.51 -1.30
CA ALA A 102 -18.75 -7.02 -2.63
C ALA A 102 -17.82 -6.31 -3.62
N LEU A 103 -16.97 -7.09 -4.28
CA LEU A 103 -15.95 -6.61 -5.22
C LEU A 103 -16.18 -7.27 -6.56
N GLY A 104 -15.96 -6.55 -7.65
CA GLY A 104 -16.10 -7.09 -9.00
C GLY A 104 -15.77 -6.05 -10.04
N ASP A 105 -16.28 -4.87 -9.84
CA ASP A 105 -16.20 -3.78 -10.79
C ASP A 105 -15.07 -2.81 -10.52
N ASN A 106 -14.71 -2.09 -11.56
CA ASN A 106 -13.80 -0.97 -11.50
C ASN A 106 -14.25 0.16 -12.44
N TYR A 107 -13.69 1.35 -12.20
CA TYR A 107 -13.79 2.49 -13.10
C TYR A 107 -12.38 3.00 -13.38
N ASN A 108 -11.92 2.90 -14.64
CA ASN A 108 -10.56 3.31 -15.04
C ASN A 108 -9.44 2.76 -14.13
N GLY A 109 -9.55 1.50 -13.71
CA GLY A 109 -8.60 0.87 -12.79
C GLY A 109 -8.82 1.18 -11.30
N VAL A 110 -9.80 2.03 -10.97
CA VAL A 110 -10.21 2.30 -9.59
C VAL A 110 -11.25 1.29 -9.14
N ARG A 111 -11.02 0.59 -8.03
CA ARG A 111 -11.96 -0.41 -7.50
C ARG A 111 -13.25 0.22 -7.03
N ILE A 112 -14.38 -0.39 -7.42
CA ILE A 112 -15.71 -0.14 -6.87
C ILE A 112 -15.94 -1.16 -5.76
N VAL A 113 -16.29 -0.69 -4.58
CA VAL A 113 -16.46 -1.50 -3.37
C VAL A 113 -17.90 -1.33 -2.87
N GLY A 114 -18.69 -2.38 -3.03
CA GLY A 114 -20.00 -2.48 -2.40
C GLY A 114 -19.83 -2.84 -0.93
N THR A 115 -20.39 -2.04 -0.01
CA THR A 115 -20.26 -2.25 1.43
C THR A 115 -21.43 -1.61 2.20
N ASP A 116 -21.38 -1.70 3.53
CA ASP A 116 -22.38 -1.12 4.43
C ASP A 116 -21.83 0.05 5.26
N SER A 117 -22.68 0.68 6.06
CA SER A 117 -22.31 1.81 6.94
C SER A 117 -21.27 1.46 8.01
N ASN A 118 -21.06 0.16 8.31
CA ASN A 118 -20.02 -0.27 9.23
C ASN A 118 -18.62 0.00 8.67
N TYR A 119 -18.45 0.02 7.33
CA TYR A 119 -17.22 0.40 6.67
C TYR A 119 -16.82 1.85 6.99
N ILE A 120 -17.80 2.76 6.94
CA ILE A 120 -17.62 4.18 7.29
C ILE A 120 -17.08 4.30 8.71
N SER A 121 -17.72 3.58 9.65
CA SER A 121 -17.34 3.57 11.05
C SER A 121 -16.00 2.89 11.31
N LEU A 122 -15.65 1.85 10.54
CA LEU A 122 -14.39 1.10 10.67
C LEU A 122 -13.19 1.99 10.35
N TYR A 123 -13.26 2.72 9.25
CA TYR A 123 -12.20 3.62 8.80
C TYR A 123 -12.33 5.07 9.32
N GLY A 124 -13.42 5.38 10.06
CA GLY A 124 -13.69 6.73 10.56
C GLY A 124 -13.85 7.76 9.44
N LEU A 125 -14.53 7.36 8.35
CA LEU A 125 -14.65 8.19 7.16
C LEU A 125 -15.51 9.40 7.41
N THR A 126 -15.14 10.52 6.78
CA THR A 126 -15.92 11.76 6.70
C THR A 126 -15.96 12.24 5.25
N THR A 127 -17.00 12.99 4.90
CA THR A 127 -17.12 13.59 3.57
C THR A 127 -16.53 14.98 3.55
N GLN A 128 -15.79 15.31 2.51
CA GLN A 128 -15.33 16.67 2.21
C GLN A 128 -16.45 17.47 1.52
N SER A 129 -17.23 16.80 0.66
CA SER A 129 -18.38 17.38 -0.03
C SER A 129 -19.45 16.32 -0.29
N GLY A 130 -20.72 16.74 -0.35
CA GLY A 130 -21.85 15.82 -0.55
C GLY A 130 -22.16 14.96 0.68
N LYS A 131 -22.65 13.74 0.46
CA LYS A 131 -23.08 12.79 1.49
C LYS A 131 -22.49 11.40 1.22
N PHE A 132 -22.62 10.48 2.18
CA PHE A 132 -22.42 9.05 1.91
C PHE A 132 -23.58 8.52 1.06
N TRP A 133 -23.34 7.40 0.38
CA TRP A 133 -24.40 6.68 -0.36
C TRP A 133 -25.52 6.24 0.59
N ASP A 134 -26.74 6.26 0.10
CA ASP A 134 -27.93 5.87 0.84
C ASP A 134 -28.80 4.90 0.03
N ALA A 135 -28.69 4.95 -1.30
CA ALA A 135 -29.40 4.10 -2.23
C ALA A 135 -28.43 3.35 -3.16
N ASP A 136 -28.94 2.33 -3.84
CA ASP A 136 -28.19 1.63 -4.88
C ASP A 136 -27.82 2.58 -6.03
N LEU A 137 -26.63 2.34 -6.62
CA LEU A 137 -26.01 3.14 -7.67
C LEU A 137 -25.62 4.57 -7.24
N GLU A 138 -25.78 4.94 -5.98
CA GLU A 138 -25.09 6.09 -5.40
C GLU A 138 -23.66 5.71 -5.01
N ALA A 139 -22.71 6.57 -5.34
CA ALA A 139 -21.29 6.36 -5.04
C ALA A 139 -20.71 7.54 -4.24
N THR A 140 -19.93 7.21 -3.20
CA THR A 140 -19.06 8.15 -2.50
C THR A 140 -17.62 7.81 -2.87
N ILE A 141 -16.91 8.76 -3.48
CA ILE A 141 -15.59 8.53 -4.06
C ILE A 141 -14.47 9.05 -3.15
N GLY A 142 -13.32 8.37 -3.18
CA GLY A 142 -12.12 8.78 -2.47
C GLY A 142 -11.54 10.11 -2.98
N ALA A 143 -10.80 10.81 -2.12
CA ALA A 143 -10.25 12.13 -2.45
C ALA A 143 -9.29 12.09 -3.66
N ASN A 144 -8.47 11.04 -3.79
CA ASN A 144 -7.57 10.88 -4.92
C ASN A 144 -8.35 10.53 -6.19
N VAL A 145 -9.40 9.69 -6.08
CA VAL A 145 -10.27 9.35 -7.21
C VAL A 145 -10.91 10.60 -7.81
N ALA A 146 -11.49 11.46 -6.95
CA ALA A 146 -12.09 12.71 -7.40
C ALA A 146 -11.10 13.59 -8.17
N LYS A 147 -9.85 13.66 -7.69
CA LYS A 147 -8.79 14.47 -8.30
C LYS A 147 -8.27 13.86 -9.61
N GLU A 148 -7.96 12.55 -9.62
CA GLU A 148 -7.32 11.88 -10.74
C GLU A 148 -8.29 11.64 -11.90
N GLN A 149 -9.55 11.29 -11.59
CA GLN A 149 -10.61 11.06 -12.57
C GLN A 149 -11.40 12.34 -12.90
N ASN A 150 -11.08 13.47 -12.23
CA ASN A 150 -11.77 14.76 -12.38
C ASN A 150 -13.29 14.67 -12.17
N LEU A 151 -13.73 13.80 -11.22
CA LEU A 151 -15.13 13.59 -10.89
C LEU A 151 -15.58 14.55 -9.78
N LYS A 152 -16.83 15.04 -9.89
CA LYS A 152 -17.48 15.95 -8.94
C LYS A 152 -18.80 15.35 -8.46
N VAL A 153 -19.29 15.86 -7.33
CA VAL A 153 -20.63 15.51 -6.85
C VAL A 153 -21.67 15.89 -7.90
N GLY A 154 -22.51 14.92 -8.28
CA GLY A 154 -23.50 15.02 -9.32
C GLY A 154 -23.13 14.35 -10.64
N ASP A 155 -21.86 14.09 -10.88
CA ASP A 155 -21.41 13.39 -12.09
C ASP A 155 -21.86 11.92 -12.07
N THR A 156 -21.92 11.33 -13.25
CA THR A 156 -22.23 9.92 -13.45
C THR A 156 -21.10 9.20 -14.18
N PHE A 157 -20.89 7.93 -13.86
CA PHE A 157 -19.89 7.08 -14.51
C PHE A 157 -20.43 5.64 -14.63
N PHE A 158 -19.85 4.87 -15.52
CA PHE A 158 -20.18 3.47 -15.71
C PHE A 158 -19.06 2.58 -15.13
N GLY A 159 -19.44 1.53 -14.40
CA GLY A 159 -18.52 0.50 -13.98
C GLY A 159 -18.26 -0.50 -15.11
N GLY A 160 -17.17 -1.23 -15.03
CA GLY A 160 -16.82 -2.28 -15.96
C GLY A 160 -16.00 -3.38 -15.31
N HIS A 161 -15.95 -4.55 -15.95
CA HIS A 161 -15.16 -5.69 -15.47
C HIS A 161 -13.67 -5.57 -15.81
N GLY A 162 -12.82 -6.11 -14.95
CA GLY A 162 -11.37 -6.17 -15.13
C GLY A 162 -10.60 -5.16 -14.27
N LEU A 163 -9.28 -5.34 -14.13
CA LEU A 163 -8.42 -4.45 -13.33
C LEU A 163 -7.76 -3.35 -14.16
N THR A 164 -7.54 -3.57 -15.45
CA THR A 164 -6.69 -2.74 -16.29
C THR A 164 -7.32 -2.26 -17.58
N GLU A 165 -8.33 -2.94 -18.07
CA GLU A 165 -9.05 -2.53 -19.29
C GLU A 165 -10.55 -2.73 -19.07
N MET A 166 -11.34 -1.71 -19.38
CA MET A 166 -12.80 -1.82 -19.45
C MET A 166 -13.16 -2.66 -20.68
N LYS A 167 -13.30 -3.98 -20.50
CA LYS A 167 -13.68 -4.88 -21.58
C LYS A 167 -15.18 -4.87 -21.87
N ASP A 168 -15.98 -4.65 -20.83
CA ASP A 168 -17.45 -4.58 -20.93
C ASP A 168 -17.94 -3.47 -20.00
N GLU A 169 -18.37 -2.33 -20.59
CA GLU A 169 -19.05 -1.26 -19.86
C GLU A 169 -20.52 -1.66 -19.65
N HIS A 170 -20.99 -1.63 -18.42
CA HIS A 170 -22.41 -1.77 -18.11
C HIS A 170 -23.16 -0.49 -18.43
N LYS A 171 -23.52 -0.30 -19.70
CA LYS A 171 -24.16 0.95 -20.20
C LYS A 171 -25.58 1.17 -19.65
N ASP A 172 -26.17 0.15 -19.03
CA ASP A 172 -27.56 0.20 -18.56
C ASP A 172 -27.68 0.75 -17.13
N HIS A 173 -26.60 0.74 -16.33
CA HIS A 173 -26.62 1.15 -14.93
C HIS A 173 -25.46 2.12 -14.60
N ALA A 174 -25.75 3.41 -14.63
CA ALA A 174 -24.77 4.45 -14.25
C ALA A 174 -24.71 4.65 -12.74
N TYR A 175 -23.51 4.70 -12.19
CA TYR A 175 -23.27 5.20 -10.83
C TYR A 175 -23.33 6.71 -10.78
N LYS A 176 -23.95 7.27 -9.73
CA LYS A 176 -24.01 8.70 -9.48
C LYS A 176 -23.12 9.08 -8.30
N VAL A 177 -22.21 10.01 -8.49
CA VAL A 177 -21.37 10.54 -7.42
C VAL A 177 -22.22 11.41 -6.50
N VAL A 178 -22.44 10.99 -5.25
CA VAL A 178 -23.20 11.73 -4.24
C VAL A 178 -22.31 12.38 -3.19
N GLY A 179 -21.05 11.98 -3.09
CA GLY A 179 -20.10 12.55 -2.15
C GLY A 179 -18.65 12.27 -2.49
N ILE A 180 -17.78 13.07 -1.91
CA ILE A 180 -16.31 12.93 -1.98
C ILE A 180 -15.80 12.85 -0.55
N LEU A 181 -14.99 11.85 -0.26
CA LEU A 181 -14.37 11.65 1.05
C LEU A 181 -13.34 12.74 1.36
N ALA A 182 -13.23 13.11 2.63
CA ALA A 182 -12.09 13.86 3.11
C ALA A 182 -10.82 13.00 3.04
N PRO A 183 -9.64 13.56 2.70
CA PRO A 183 -8.40 12.79 2.59
C PRO A 183 -8.05 12.07 3.90
N GLN A 184 -7.88 10.76 3.85
CA GLN A 184 -7.55 9.90 4.98
C GLN A 184 -6.09 9.43 4.97
N GLN A 185 -5.39 9.58 3.83
CA GLN A 185 -4.04 9.03 3.59
C GLN A 185 -3.96 7.51 3.80
N ASN A 186 -5.04 6.81 3.47
CA ASN A 186 -5.15 5.36 3.50
C ASN A 186 -5.76 4.85 2.18
N VAL A 187 -6.09 3.57 2.11
CA VAL A 187 -6.61 2.93 0.89
C VAL A 187 -7.92 3.56 0.42
N THR A 188 -8.75 4.09 1.33
CA THR A 188 -10.08 4.63 0.98
C THR A 188 -10.02 5.86 0.09
N ASP A 189 -8.89 6.58 0.08
CA ASP A 189 -8.70 7.73 -0.83
C ASP A 189 -8.68 7.32 -2.31
N ASN A 190 -8.42 6.02 -2.60
CA ASN A 190 -8.30 5.46 -3.95
C ASN A 190 -9.46 4.51 -4.31
N LEU A 191 -10.57 4.56 -3.60
CA LEU A 191 -11.71 3.67 -3.79
C LEU A 191 -12.97 4.45 -4.17
N ILE A 192 -13.89 3.74 -4.82
CA ILE A 192 -15.26 4.14 -5.03
C ILE A 192 -16.12 3.28 -4.12
N LEU A 193 -16.84 3.89 -3.18
CA LEU A 193 -17.68 3.19 -2.22
C LEU A 193 -19.15 3.32 -2.61
N THR A 194 -19.87 2.21 -2.55
CA THR A 194 -21.31 2.14 -2.90
C THR A 194 -22.05 1.15 -2.00
N ALA A 195 -23.37 1.12 -2.08
CA ALA A 195 -24.15 0.10 -1.42
C ALA A 195 -23.86 -1.30 -2.04
N ILE A 196 -23.92 -2.35 -1.22
CA ILE A 196 -23.74 -3.73 -1.69
C ILE A 196 -24.74 -4.09 -2.79
N GLY A 197 -26.00 -3.61 -2.65
CA GLY A 197 -27.07 -3.80 -3.64
C GLY A 197 -26.71 -3.30 -5.04
N SER A 198 -25.87 -2.26 -5.13
CA SER A 198 -25.38 -1.75 -6.41
C SER A 198 -24.58 -2.81 -7.18
N VAL A 199 -23.67 -3.50 -6.49
CA VAL A 199 -22.83 -4.54 -7.10
C VAL A 199 -23.67 -5.73 -7.52
N TRP A 200 -24.65 -6.14 -6.70
CA TRP A 200 -25.56 -7.25 -7.08
C TRP A 200 -26.44 -6.90 -8.28
N LYS A 201 -26.91 -5.65 -8.40
CA LYS A 201 -27.68 -5.22 -9.58
C LYS A 201 -26.87 -5.26 -10.86
N MET A 202 -25.58 -4.93 -10.78
CA MET A 202 -24.69 -4.98 -11.96
C MET A 202 -24.45 -6.41 -12.45
N HIS A 203 -24.50 -7.41 -11.54
CA HIS A 203 -24.23 -8.82 -11.86
C HIS A 203 -25.49 -9.67 -11.97
N GLY A 204 -26.66 -9.19 -11.54
CA GLY A 204 -27.92 -9.94 -11.55
C GLY A 204 -28.62 -9.94 -12.90
N ASP A 205 -28.40 -8.93 -13.74
CA ASP A 205 -29.03 -8.83 -15.07
C ASP A 205 -28.33 -9.66 -16.15
N GLU A 206 -27.15 -10.26 -15.89
CA GLU A 206 -26.46 -11.15 -16.85
C GLU A 206 -27.02 -12.57 -16.89
N GLY A 207 -27.97 -12.93 -16.01
CA GLY A 207 -28.59 -14.26 -15.95
C GLY A 207 -29.89 -14.41 -16.76
N GLU A 208 -30.47 -13.33 -17.26
CA GLU A 208 -31.74 -13.37 -18.04
C GLU A 208 -31.52 -13.07 -19.51
N THR A 209 -30.81 -13.96 -20.25
CA THR A 209 -30.99 -14.07 -21.69
C THR A 209 -32.05 -15.12 -21.97
N ASP A 210 -33.21 -14.61 -22.41
CA ASP A 210 -34.24 -15.30 -23.20
C ASP A 210 -34.89 -16.58 -22.63
N GLU A 211 -35.94 -16.38 -21.79
CA GLU A 211 -37.20 -17.13 -22.03
C GLU A 211 -38.36 -16.34 -21.40
N HIS A 212 -39.21 -15.78 -22.26
CA HIS A 212 -40.52 -15.22 -21.90
C HIS A 212 -41.38 -16.24 -21.18
N HIS A 213 -41.59 -16.06 -19.88
CA HIS A 213 -42.78 -16.59 -19.22
C HIS A 213 -43.41 -15.52 -18.33
N ASP A 214 -44.58 -15.05 -18.80
CA ASP A 214 -45.55 -14.30 -17.99
C ASP A 214 -45.89 -15.09 -16.72
N HIS A 215 -45.52 -14.57 -15.54
CA HIS A 215 -46.10 -14.97 -14.27
C HIS A 215 -46.42 -13.80 -13.38
N GLU A 216 -47.69 -13.82 -12.94
CA GLU A 216 -48.37 -12.88 -12.08
C GLU A 216 -47.64 -12.59 -10.75
N HIS A 217 -47.77 -11.37 -10.28
CA HIS A 217 -47.30 -10.86 -9.00
C HIS A 217 -47.75 -11.71 -7.78
N GLY A 218 -46.77 -12.23 -7.05
CA GLY A 218 -46.96 -12.81 -5.72
C GLY A 218 -45.78 -12.46 -4.84
N THR A 219 -46.05 -12.04 -3.61
CA THR A 219 -45.15 -11.59 -2.54
C THR A 219 -44.10 -12.62 -2.06
N GLU A 220 -43.87 -13.71 -2.77
CA GLU A 220 -42.89 -14.76 -2.46
C GLU A 220 -41.56 -14.63 -3.23
N ALA A 221 -41.48 -13.74 -4.22
CA ALA A 221 -40.28 -13.58 -5.07
C ALA A 221 -39.07 -12.96 -4.32
N ASP A 222 -39.29 -12.16 -3.28
CA ASP A 222 -38.22 -11.49 -2.54
C ASP A 222 -37.35 -12.43 -1.68
N HIS A 223 -37.88 -13.64 -1.33
CA HIS A 223 -37.15 -14.63 -0.56
C HIS A 223 -36.28 -15.59 -1.40
N ALA A 224 -36.66 -15.82 -2.66
CA ALA A 224 -35.90 -16.69 -3.56
C ALA A 224 -34.58 -16.04 -4.05
N HIS A 225 -34.58 -14.72 -4.28
CA HIS A 225 -33.40 -13.98 -4.71
C HIS A 225 -32.35 -13.76 -3.60
N ASP A 226 -32.69 -13.92 -2.33
CA ASP A 226 -31.76 -13.72 -1.20
C ASP A 226 -30.84 -14.96 -0.97
N GLU A 227 -31.20 -16.13 -1.53
CA GLU A 227 -30.40 -17.37 -1.40
C GLU A 227 -29.17 -17.40 -2.34
N ASP A 228 -29.22 -16.70 -3.48
CA ASP A 228 -28.15 -16.68 -4.49
C ASP A 228 -27.18 -15.50 -4.34
N ARG A 229 -27.45 -14.58 -3.39
CA ARG A 229 -26.56 -13.42 -3.15
C ARG A 229 -25.28 -13.83 -2.44
N GLU A 230 -24.17 -13.20 -2.85
CA GLU A 230 -22.86 -13.50 -2.36
C GLU A 230 -22.14 -12.23 -1.87
N PHE A 231 -21.21 -12.42 -0.94
CA PHE A 231 -20.18 -11.43 -0.58
C PHE A 231 -18.83 -11.91 -1.09
N THR A 232 -17.95 -10.99 -1.39
CA THR A 232 -16.56 -11.34 -1.70
C THR A 232 -15.79 -11.67 -0.42
N SER A 233 -15.98 -10.87 0.63
CA SER A 233 -15.35 -11.11 1.92
C SER A 233 -16.02 -10.35 3.06
N LEU A 234 -15.64 -10.69 4.28
CA LEU A 234 -16.02 -10.00 5.52
C LEU A 234 -14.78 -9.48 6.22
N LEU A 235 -14.76 -8.18 6.54
CA LEU A 235 -13.78 -7.61 7.48
C LEU A 235 -14.36 -7.73 8.90
N ILE A 236 -13.61 -8.33 9.80
CA ILE A 236 -14.09 -8.67 11.16
C ILE A 236 -13.23 -8.00 12.21
N GLN A 237 -13.88 -7.37 13.17
CA GLN A 237 -13.32 -6.91 14.42
C GLN A 237 -13.76 -7.84 15.55
N TYR A 238 -12.82 -8.35 16.35
CA TYR A 238 -13.11 -9.24 17.45
C TYR A 238 -13.73 -8.52 18.64
N ARG A 239 -14.56 -9.26 19.38
CA ARG A 239 -15.15 -8.79 20.63
C ARG A 239 -14.23 -9.03 21.84
N SER A 240 -13.39 -10.05 21.78
CA SER A 240 -12.55 -10.45 22.90
C SER A 240 -11.26 -11.11 22.42
N SER A 241 -10.24 -11.15 23.28
CA SER A 241 -8.96 -11.80 22.99
C SER A 241 -9.09 -13.32 22.75
N MET A 242 -10.11 -13.97 23.31
CA MET A 242 -10.38 -15.39 23.08
C MET A 242 -10.73 -15.66 21.59
N ALA A 243 -11.38 -14.70 20.95
CA ALA A 243 -11.74 -14.81 19.54
C ALA A 243 -10.51 -14.94 18.62
N VAL A 244 -9.37 -14.34 18.99
CA VAL A 244 -8.12 -14.39 18.21
C VAL A 244 -7.66 -15.83 17.95
N ALA A 245 -7.76 -16.70 18.95
CA ALA A 245 -7.33 -18.09 18.83
C ALA A 245 -8.42 -19.00 18.25
N MET A 246 -9.67 -18.83 18.69
CA MET A 246 -10.74 -19.78 18.42
C MET A 246 -11.48 -19.51 17.11
N PHE A 247 -11.72 -18.25 16.77
CA PHE A 247 -12.59 -17.91 15.66
C PHE A 247 -11.99 -18.23 14.29
N PRO A 248 -10.70 -17.96 13.99
CA PRO A 248 -10.08 -18.37 12.73
C PRO A 248 -10.06 -19.90 12.55
N MET A 249 -9.77 -20.64 13.64
CA MET A 249 -9.79 -22.10 13.62
C MET A 249 -11.19 -22.63 13.32
N MET A 250 -12.22 -22.09 14.00
CA MET A 250 -13.61 -22.44 13.76
C MET A 250 -13.99 -22.20 12.30
N VAL A 251 -13.72 -21.03 11.75
CA VAL A 251 -14.06 -20.72 10.34
C VAL A 251 -13.35 -21.70 9.40
N ASN A 252 -12.06 -21.91 9.54
CA ASN A 252 -11.26 -22.74 8.64
C ASN A 252 -11.63 -24.23 8.69
N GLN A 253 -12.09 -24.73 9.85
CA GLN A 253 -12.39 -26.15 10.06
C GLN A 253 -13.88 -26.51 9.87
N THR A 254 -14.80 -25.59 10.20
CA THR A 254 -16.23 -25.91 10.20
C THR A 254 -17.00 -25.29 9.04
N THR A 255 -16.35 -24.44 8.24
CA THR A 255 -16.98 -23.81 7.06
C THR A 255 -16.17 -24.05 5.79
N ASN A 256 -16.81 -23.79 4.64
CA ASN A 256 -16.12 -23.79 3.36
C ASN A 256 -15.44 -22.44 3.05
N MET A 257 -15.14 -21.63 4.08
CA MET A 257 -14.51 -20.32 3.98
C MET A 257 -13.08 -20.36 4.48
N GLN A 258 -12.31 -19.34 4.12
CA GLN A 258 -10.94 -19.08 4.56
C GLN A 258 -10.91 -17.87 5.50
N ALA A 259 -10.33 -18.04 6.67
CA ALA A 259 -10.01 -16.96 7.59
C ALA A 259 -8.53 -16.59 7.49
N ALA A 260 -8.20 -15.31 7.36
CA ALA A 260 -6.85 -14.78 7.28
C ALA A 260 -6.67 -13.59 8.23
N SER A 261 -5.60 -13.62 9.03
CA SER A 261 -5.26 -12.50 9.92
C SER A 261 -4.38 -11.49 9.20
N PRO A 262 -4.79 -10.22 9.09
CA PRO A 262 -3.98 -9.17 8.46
C PRO A 262 -2.61 -9.03 9.11
N ALA A 263 -2.52 -9.12 10.43
CA ALA A 263 -1.27 -9.01 11.16
C ALA A 263 -0.27 -10.13 10.80
N GLN A 264 -0.75 -11.38 10.67
CA GLN A 264 0.09 -12.53 10.31
C GLN A 264 0.55 -12.43 8.86
N GLU A 265 -0.36 -12.15 7.93
CA GLU A 265 -0.03 -12.08 6.50
C GLU A 265 0.83 -10.85 6.16
N SER A 266 0.62 -9.71 6.84
CA SER A 266 1.51 -8.55 6.70
C SER A 266 2.93 -8.88 7.19
N THR A 267 3.07 -9.56 8.34
CA THR A 267 4.38 -10.01 8.84
C THR A 267 5.05 -10.96 7.84
N ARG A 268 4.29 -11.89 7.26
CA ARG A 268 4.79 -12.79 6.23
C ARG A 268 5.23 -12.05 4.97
N LEU A 269 4.45 -11.07 4.53
CA LEU A 269 4.79 -10.20 3.39
C LEU A 269 6.09 -9.44 3.67
N PHE A 270 6.22 -8.84 4.87
CA PHE A 270 7.44 -8.15 5.28
C PHE A 270 8.65 -9.08 5.33
N SER A 271 8.50 -10.31 5.80
CA SER A 271 9.61 -11.27 5.81
C SER A 271 10.08 -11.63 4.41
N LEU A 272 9.18 -11.71 3.44
CA LEU A 272 9.52 -11.98 2.04
C LEU A 272 10.21 -10.77 1.37
N ILE A 273 9.68 -9.56 1.59
CA ILE A 273 10.27 -8.33 1.05
C ILE A 273 11.59 -8.01 1.77
N GLY A 274 11.64 -8.25 3.09
CA GLY A 274 12.77 -7.94 3.95
C GLY A 274 14.07 -8.58 3.46
N VAL A 275 14.04 -9.82 3.01
CA VAL A 275 15.23 -10.49 2.43
C VAL A 275 15.81 -9.71 1.24
N GLY A 276 14.95 -9.17 0.38
CA GLY A 276 15.38 -8.33 -0.74
C GLY A 276 15.94 -6.98 -0.28
N VAL A 277 15.25 -6.32 0.65
CA VAL A 277 15.68 -5.04 1.23
C VAL A 277 17.00 -5.18 1.96
N ASP A 278 17.16 -6.20 2.80
CA ASP A 278 18.41 -6.49 3.53
C ASP A 278 19.57 -6.73 2.58
N THR A 279 19.34 -7.50 1.50
CA THR A 279 20.36 -7.73 0.47
C THR A 279 20.82 -6.42 -0.16
N LEU A 280 19.88 -5.53 -0.54
CA LEU A 280 20.20 -4.24 -1.12
C LEU A 280 20.90 -3.31 -0.11
N GLN A 281 20.55 -3.38 1.17
CA GLN A 281 21.24 -2.64 2.24
C GLN A 281 22.69 -3.09 2.37
N TRP A 282 22.96 -4.38 2.36
CA TRP A 282 24.32 -4.92 2.37
C TRP A 282 25.13 -4.46 1.16
N PHE A 283 24.53 -4.41 -0.05
CA PHE A 283 25.17 -3.83 -1.23
C PHE A 283 25.49 -2.35 -1.04
N ALA A 284 24.58 -1.56 -0.47
CA ALA A 284 24.82 -0.14 -0.19
C ALA A 284 25.98 0.05 0.81
N VAL A 285 26.04 -0.75 1.87
CA VAL A 285 27.15 -0.77 2.83
C VAL A 285 28.48 -1.14 2.16
N LEU A 286 28.47 -2.14 1.27
CA LEU A 286 29.65 -2.52 0.51
C LEU A 286 30.14 -1.37 -0.39
N ILE A 287 29.25 -0.69 -1.08
CA ILE A 287 29.60 0.49 -1.91
C ILE A 287 30.22 1.58 -1.05
N MET A 288 29.66 1.88 0.12
CA MET A 288 30.21 2.88 1.05
C MET A 288 31.60 2.45 1.56
N PHE A 289 31.80 1.18 1.83
CA PHE A 289 33.10 0.64 2.23
C PHE A 289 34.16 0.80 1.13
N ILE A 290 33.79 0.49 -0.12
CA ILE A 290 34.67 0.70 -1.30
C ILE A 290 34.96 2.20 -1.45
N ALA A 291 33.97 3.07 -1.28
CA ALA A 291 34.17 4.51 -1.32
C ALA A 291 35.16 4.98 -0.24
N ALA A 292 35.03 4.48 0.99
CA ALA A 292 35.96 4.81 2.08
C ALA A 292 37.40 4.36 1.76
N ILE A 293 37.60 3.17 1.20
CA ILE A 293 38.91 2.70 0.73
C ILE A 293 39.43 3.60 -0.38
N SER A 294 38.59 3.98 -1.35
CA SER A 294 38.97 4.88 -2.44
C SER A 294 39.44 6.24 -1.93
N VAL A 295 38.72 6.84 -0.95
CA VAL A 295 39.13 8.08 -0.29
C VAL A 295 40.47 7.89 0.41
N PHE A 296 40.66 6.79 1.14
CA PHE A 296 41.91 6.49 1.81
C PHE A 296 43.09 6.38 0.83
N VAL A 297 42.92 5.64 -0.26
CA VAL A 297 43.94 5.49 -1.31
C VAL A 297 44.27 6.85 -1.95
N ASN A 298 43.23 7.65 -2.21
CA ASN A 298 43.40 8.98 -2.79
C ASN A 298 44.20 9.94 -1.84
N LEU A 299 43.87 9.91 -0.54
CA LEU A 299 44.63 10.66 0.48
C LEU A 299 46.09 10.17 0.60
N TYR A 300 46.30 8.86 0.58
CA TYR A 300 47.64 8.29 0.64
C TYR A 300 48.48 8.71 -0.58
N ASN A 301 47.94 8.66 -1.79
CA ASN A 301 48.62 9.13 -3.00
C ASN A 301 48.87 10.63 -2.98
N SER A 302 47.94 11.42 -2.52
CA SER A 302 48.11 12.87 -2.34
C SER A 302 49.25 13.21 -1.36
N LEU A 303 49.35 12.46 -0.25
CA LEU A 303 50.46 12.58 0.69
C LEU A 303 51.81 12.25 0.09
N LYS A 304 51.88 11.14 -0.68
CA LYS A 304 53.10 10.71 -1.32
C LYS A 304 53.63 11.70 -2.34
N GLU A 305 52.75 12.27 -3.16
CA GLU A 305 53.09 13.33 -4.14
C GLU A 305 53.56 14.62 -3.51
N ARG A 306 53.09 14.95 -2.31
CA ARG A 306 53.42 16.21 -1.58
C ARG A 306 54.42 16.02 -0.48
N SER A 307 55.10 14.91 -0.39
CA SER A 307 56.08 14.65 0.67
C SER A 307 57.17 15.72 0.75
N TYR A 308 57.59 16.24 -0.42
CA TYR A 308 58.56 17.34 -0.51
C TYR A 308 58.03 18.68 0.03
N ASP A 309 56.80 19.07 -0.35
CA ASP A 309 56.15 20.29 0.11
C ASP A 309 55.89 20.28 1.63
N LEU A 310 55.47 19.12 2.14
CA LEU A 310 55.27 18.87 3.57
C LEU A 310 56.60 18.99 4.36
N ALA A 311 57.70 18.50 3.78
CA ALA A 311 59.02 18.61 4.35
C ALA A 311 59.48 20.08 4.40
N ILE A 312 59.26 20.87 3.34
CA ILE A 312 59.55 22.32 3.31
C ILE A 312 58.70 23.06 4.34
N MET A 313 57.39 22.80 4.43
CA MET A 313 56.54 23.42 5.45
C MET A 313 57.02 23.11 6.86
N ARG A 314 57.57 21.95 7.11
CA ARG A 314 58.12 21.55 8.39
C ARG A 314 59.42 22.28 8.70
N THR A 315 60.32 22.50 7.75
CA THR A 315 61.53 23.29 7.92
C THR A 315 61.25 24.77 8.16
N LEU A 316 60.13 25.27 7.63
CA LEU A 316 59.60 26.62 7.86
C LEU A 316 58.82 26.77 9.20
N GLY A 317 58.83 25.74 10.07
CA GLY A 317 58.27 25.81 11.42
C GLY A 317 56.85 25.29 11.60
N ALA A 318 56.27 24.60 10.60
CA ALA A 318 54.95 23.97 10.77
C ALA A 318 55.02 22.80 11.76
N SER A 319 54.12 22.78 12.76
CA SER A 319 54.02 21.66 13.69
C SER A 319 53.41 20.41 13.05
N LYS A 320 53.75 19.21 13.58
CA LYS A 320 53.19 17.94 13.13
C LYS A 320 51.65 17.94 13.16
N GLY A 321 51.04 18.56 14.18
CA GLY A 321 49.59 18.66 14.31
C GLY A 321 48.94 19.53 13.22
N LYS A 322 49.60 20.61 12.77
CA LYS A 322 49.10 21.42 11.65
C LYS A 322 49.14 20.67 10.32
N LEU A 323 50.17 19.86 10.08
CA LEU A 323 50.29 19.07 8.89
C LEU A 323 49.22 17.92 8.88
N PHE A 324 49.03 17.28 10.04
CA PHE A 324 48.02 16.23 10.19
C PHE A 324 46.60 16.79 10.06
N SER A 325 46.30 17.94 10.63
CA SER A 325 44.97 18.58 10.48
C SER A 325 44.68 18.99 9.04
N LEU A 326 45.68 19.33 8.25
CA LEU A 326 45.50 19.62 6.82
C LEU A 326 45.04 18.38 6.04
N ILE A 327 45.60 17.22 6.37
CA ILE A 327 45.26 15.94 5.72
C ILE A 327 43.86 15.48 6.10
N ILE A 328 43.55 15.57 7.41
CA ILE A 328 42.20 15.23 7.88
C ILE A 328 41.15 16.14 7.25
N LEU A 329 41.45 17.46 7.16
CA LEU A 329 40.57 18.44 6.56
C LEU A 329 40.28 18.09 5.05
N GLU A 330 41.31 17.65 4.34
CA GLU A 330 41.20 17.22 2.96
C GLU A 330 40.29 16.00 2.82
N GLY A 331 40.40 15.01 3.73
CA GLY A 331 39.52 13.85 3.78
C GLY A 331 38.08 14.18 4.20
N LEU A 332 37.86 15.22 5.02
CA LEU A 332 36.54 15.67 5.43
C LEU A 332 35.80 16.50 4.36
N ILE A 333 36.53 17.10 3.44
CA ILE A 333 35.94 17.90 2.34
C ILE A 333 35.60 17.01 1.14
N LEU A 334 36.29 15.87 0.98
CA LEU A 334 35.98 14.82 0.01
C LEU A 334 34.80 13.98 0.44
#